data_b03f383b8540c8716581d3b76f0f65cb
#
_entry.id   b03f383b8540c8716581d3b76f0f65cb
#
_cell.length_a   1.000
_cell.length_b   1.000
_cell.length_c   1.000
_cell.angle_alpha   90.00
_cell.angle_beta   90.00
_cell.angle_gamma   90.00
#
_symmetry.space_group_name_H-M   'P 1'
#
loop_
_entity.id
_entity.type
_entity.pdbx_description
1 polymer ?
#
loop_
_entity_poly.entity_id
_entity_poly.type
_entity_poly.pdbx_seq_one_letter_code
_entity_poly.pdbx_strand_id
1 'polypeptide(L)'
;EDVEATLLQADLGPEMTGELVETLRVELARRAVRTPAQARQLLRDVLTEALRPELDRSVRALPHDGRPAVLLIVGVNGTGKTTTTGKLARVLVAGGRHVVLGAADTFRAAAAEQLGTWGARAGATVIRGPEGADPASVAFEAVYHLP
;
A
#
# COMPACT_ATOMS: atom_id res chain seq x y z
N GLU A 1 -13.25 -28.10 1.68
CA GLU A 1 -12.28 -27.24 0.98
C GLU A 1 -11.02 -27.19 1.82
N ASP A 2 -9.88 -27.47 1.21
CA ASP A 2 -8.61 -27.52 1.91
C ASP A 2 -8.12 -26.08 2.21
N VAL A 3 -8.23 -25.69 3.48
CA VAL A 3 -7.84 -24.33 3.94
C VAL A 3 -6.35 -24.12 3.74
N GLU A 4 -5.53 -25.12 3.98
CA GLU A 4 -4.08 -25.05 3.81
C GLU A 4 -3.70 -24.74 2.35
N ALA A 5 -4.26 -25.50 1.41
CA ALA A 5 -4.03 -25.26 -0.01
C ALA A 5 -4.49 -23.87 -0.45
N THR A 6 -5.63 -23.39 0.08
CA THR A 6 -6.15 -22.05 -0.23
C THR A 6 -5.21 -20.95 0.29
N LEU A 7 -4.67 -21.09 1.50
CA LEU A 7 -3.75 -20.13 2.09
C LEU A 7 -2.40 -20.11 1.34
N LEU A 8 -1.89 -21.27 0.93
CA LEU A 8 -0.69 -21.36 0.09
C LEU A 8 -0.88 -20.70 -1.28
N GLN A 9 -2.04 -20.92 -1.93
CA GLN A 9 -2.39 -20.25 -3.18
C GLN A 9 -2.54 -18.72 -3.05
N ALA A 10 -2.83 -18.24 -1.85
CA ALA A 10 -2.88 -16.81 -1.52
C ALA A 10 -1.51 -16.21 -1.15
N ASP A 11 -0.42 -16.90 -1.46
CA ASP A 11 0.97 -16.47 -1.24
C ASP A 11 1.35 -16.18 0.23
N LEU A 12 0.68 -16.82 1.20
CA LEU A 12 1.02 -16.64 2.61
C LEU A 12 2.35 -17.29 3.01
N GLY A 13 2.87 -18.17 2.18
CA GLY A 13 4.07 -18.97 2.48
C GLY A 13 3.80 -20.15 3.44
N PRO A 14 4.66 -21.17 3.41
CA PRO A 14 4.40 -22.44 4.11
C PRO A 14 4.45 -22.29 5.64
N GLU A 15 5.36 -21.50 6.17
CA GLU A 15 5.53 -21.31 7.62
C GLU A 15 4.29 -20.66 8.24
N MET A 16 3.87 -19.50 7.73
CA MET A 16 2.69 -18.80 8.20
C MET A 16 1.42 -19.64 8.00
N THR A 17 1.31 -20.34 6.87
CA THR A 17 0.17 -21.23 6.61
C THR A 17 0.08 -22.34 7.66
N GLY A 18 1.22 -22.96 8.00
CA GLY A 18 1.26 -24.00 9.04
C GLY A 18 0.82 -23.48 10.41
N GLU A 19 1.31 -22.32 10.82
CA GLU A 19 0.91 -21.67 12.09
C GLU A 19 -0.58 -21.35 12.14
N LEU A 20 -1.12 -20.79 11.05
CA LEU A 20 -2.54 -20.44 10.96
C LEU A 20 -3.45 -21.67 11.00
N VAL A 21 -3.08 -22.74 10.28
CA VAL A 21 -3.85 -23.99 10.24
C VAL A 21 -3.84 -24.65 11.64
N GLU A 22 -2.71 -24.69 12.32
CA GLU A 22 -2.64 -25.24 13.67
C GLU A 22 -3.44 -24.41 14.68
N THR A 23 -3.32 -23.08 14.62
CA THR A 23 -4.12 -22.18 15.45
C THR A 23 -5.62 -22.40 15.19
N LEU A 24 -6.02 -22.50 13.92
CA LEU A 24 -7.42 -22.75 13.54
C LEU A 24 -7.91 -24.09 14.10
N ARG A 25 -7.10 -25.16 14.02
CA ARG A 25 -7.43 -26.49 14.54
C ARG A 25 -7.67 -26.48 16.04
N VAL A 26 -6.77 -25.85 16.80
CA VAL A 26 -6.89 -25.71 18.25
C VAL A 26 -8.14 -24.91 18.62
N GLU A 27 -8.37 -23.78 17.96
CA GLU A 27 -9.50 -22.90 18.25
C GLU A 27 -10.86 -23.54 17.85
N LEU A 28 -10.92 -24.29 16.76
CA LEU A 28 -12.12 -25.07 16.39
C LEU A 28 -12.53 -26.04 17.50
N ALA A 29 -11.56 -26.77 18.07
CA ALA A 29 -11.81 -27.68 19.16
C ALA A 29 -12.20 -26.94 20.45
N ARG A 30 -11.49 -25.88 20.82
CA ARG A 30 -11.73 -25.09 22.04
C ARG A 30 -13.11 -24.43 22.05
N ARG A 31 -13.53 -23.85 20.92
CA ARG A 31 -14.83 -23.15 20.80
C ARG A 31 -15.98 -24.06 20.45
N ALA A 32 -15.76 -25.37 20.35
CA ALA A 32 -16.77 -26.37 19.97
C ALA A 32 -17.60 -25.95 18.72
N VAL A 33 -16.91 -25.46 17.70
CA VAL A 33 -17.52 -24.97 16.45
C VAL A 33 -18.26 -26.09 15.74
N ARG A 34 -19.54 -25.86 15.43
CA ARG A 34 -20.43 -26.89 14.84
C ARG A 34 -21.05 -26.50 13.51
N THR A 35 -20.96 -25.23 13.12
CA THR A 35 -21.58 -24.75 11.87
C THR A 35 -20.55 -24.14 10.95
N PRO A 36 -20.79 -24.22 9.60
CA PRO A 36 -19.91 -23.58 8.62
C PRO A 36 -19.78 -22.05 8.84
N ALA A 37 -20.82 -21.39 9.31
CA ALA A 37 -20.80 -19.96 9.60
C ALA A 37 -19.83 -19.64 10.76
N GLN A 38 -19.87 -20.42 11.82
CA GLN A 38 -18.94 -20.29 12.97
C GLN A 38 -17.49 -20.56 12.52
N ALA A 39 -17.27 -21.58 11.67
CA ALA A 39 -15.94 -21.88 11.17
C ALA A 39 -15.37 -20.73 10.31
N ARG A 40 -16.19 -20.13 9.44
CA ARG A 40 -15.77 -18.94 8.65
C ARG A 40 -15.47 -17.74 9.52
N GLN A 41 -16.26 -17.50 10.57
CA GLN A 41 -15.99 -16.41 11.48
C GLN A 41 -14.69 -16.64 12.25
N LEU A 42 -14.46 -17.86 12.73
CA LEU A 42 -13.20 -18.20 13.39
C LEU A 42 -12.00 -18.04 12.46
N LEU A 43 -12.08 -18.50 11.21
CA LEU A 43 -11.00 -18.28 10.23
C LEU A 43 -10.73 -16.80 10.04
N ARG A 44 -11.76 -15.97 9.95
CA ARG A 44 -11.62 -14.51 9.84
C ARG A 44 -10.94 -13.92 11.08
N ASP A 45 -11.32 -14.36 12.27
CA ASP A 45 -10.72 -13.88 13.53
C ASP A 45 -9.23 -14.23 13.58
N VAL A 46 -8.87 -15.49 13.26
CA VAL A 46 -7.47 -15.97 13.25
C VAL A 46 -6.63 -15.20 12.22
N LEU A 47 -7.15 -15.00 11.01
CA LEU A 47 -6.46 -14.20 9.98
C LEU A 47 -6.32 -12.73 10.39
N THR A 48 -7.33 -12.16 11.02
CA THR A 48 -7.27 -10.77 11.49
C THR A 48 -6.21 -10.60 12.58
N GLU A 49 -6.13 -11.53 13.52
CA GLU A 49 -5.14 -11.52 14.59
C GLU A 49 -3.71 -11.67 14.04
N ALA A 50 -3.52 -12.55 13.06
CA ALA A 50 -2.23 -12.71 12.37
C ALA A 50 -1.75 -11.45 11.65
N LEU A 51 -2.67 -10.58 11.23
CA LEU A 51 -2.35 -9.27 10.67
C LEU A 51 -1.92 -8.24 11.71
N ARG A 52 -1.95 -8.59 12.99
CA ARG A 52 -1.61 -7.69 14.10
C ARG A 52 -2.33 -6.34 13.99
N PRO A 53 -3.64 -6.30 14.23
CA PRO A 53 -4.47 -5.10 14.06
C PRO A 53 -4.05 -3.93 14.98
N GLU A 54 -3.31 -4.20 16.04
CA GLU A 54 -2.76 -3.23 16.99
C GLU A 54 -1.57 -2.43 16.44
N LEU A 55 -0.93 -2.88 15.35
CA LEU A 55 0.21 -2.17 14.78
C LEU A 55 -0.20 -0.83 14.17
N ASP A 56 0.56 0.21 14.48
CA ASP A 56 0.43 1.51 13.83
C ASP A 56 0.79 1.39 12.35
N ARG A 57 -0.22 1.53 11.49
CA ARG A 57 -0.10 1.55 10.02
C ARG A 57 -0.25 2.95 9.44
N SER A 58 -0.13 3.97 10.27
CA SER A 58 -0.17 5.34 9.81
C SER A 58 1.01 5.65 8.88
N VAL A 59 0.75 6.48 7.88
CA VAL A 59 1.80 6.99 7.00
C VAL A 59 2.53 8.11 7.73
N ARG A 60 3.73 7.82 8.23
CA ARG A 60 4.57 8.79 8.97
C ARG A 60 5.27 9.76 7.99
N ALA A 61 4.50 10.47 7.21
CA ALA A 61 5.00 11.47 6.25
C ALA A 61 5.18 12.83 6.93
N LEU A 62 6.08 12.91 7.91
CA LEU A 62 6.43 14.14 8.61
C LEU A 62 7.81 14.63 8.17
N PRO A 63 7.97 15.95 7.90
CA PRO A 63 9.28 16.53 7.71
C PRO A 63 10.19 16.24 8.91
N HIS A 64 11.45 16.00 8.66
CA HIS A 64 12.45 15.71 9.69
C HIS A 64 13.73 16.50 9.41
N ASP A 65 14.27 17.17 10.42
CA ASP A 65 15.50 17.98 10.33
C ASP A 65 15.50 18.98 9.16
N GLY A 66 14.39 19.67 8.95
CA GLY A 66 14.25 20.64 7.85
C GLY A 66 14.22 20.01 6.45
N ARG A 67 14.03 18.68 6.36
CA ARG A 67 13.93 17.96 5.10
C ARG A 67 12.49 17.43 4.89
N PRO A 68 11.99 17.38 3.65
CA PRO A 68 10.69 16.82 3.37
C PRO A 68 10.67 15.31 3.63
N ALA A 69 9.50 14.79 4.00
CA ALA A 69 9.28 13.35 3.99
C ALA A 69 9.16 12.86 2.55
N VAL A 70 9.93 11.84 2.19
CA VAL A 70 9.89 11.24 0.85
C VAL A 70 9.24 9.87 0.92
N LEU A 71 8.21 9.66 0.10
CA LEU A 71 7.51 8.37 -0.05
C LEU A 71 7.77 7.82 -1.45
N LEU A 72 8.52 6.74 -1.55
CA LEU A 72 8.78 6.04 -2.80
C LEU A 72 7.76 4.93 -3.01
N ILE A 73 6.93 5.05 -4.04
CA ILE A 73 5.92 4.04 -4.39
C ILE A 73 6.49 3.11 -5.46
N VAL A 74 6.71 1.86 -5.09
CA VAL A 74 7.32 0.84 -5.96
C VAL A 74 6.35 -0.30 -6.26
N GLY A 75 6.60 -1.04 -7.33
CA GLY A 75 5.82 -2.22 -7.72
C GLY A 75 5.91 -2.49 -9.22
N VAL A 76 5.52 -3.68 -9.66
CA VAL A 76 5.45 -4.04 -11.09
C VAL A 76 4.29 -3.34 -11.80
N ASN A 77 4.21 -3.49 -13.13
CA ASN A 77 3.12 -2.88 -13.91
C ASN A 77 1.76 -3.44 -13.51
N GLY A 78 0.75 -2.57 -13.47
CA GLY A 78 -0.63 -2.95 -13.13
C GLY A 78 -0.94 -3.07 -11.62
N THR A 79 0.02 -2.97 -10.72
CA THR A 79 -0.21 -3.10 -9.26
C THR A 79 -0.89 -1.89 -8.61
N GLY A 80 -1.23 -0.86 -9.38
CA GLY A 80 -1.95 0.29 -8.87
C GLY A 80 -1.07 1.39 -8.25
N LYS A 81 0.23 1.46 -8.58
CA LYS A 81 1.14 2.51 -8.08
C LYS A 81 0.58 3.93 -8.25
N THR A 82 0.24 4.31 -9.48
CA THR A 82 -0.29 5.65 -9.80
C THR A 82 -1.58 5.96 -9.04
N THR A 83 -2.50 4.99 -8.98
CA THR A 83 -3.76 5.14 -8.24
C THR A 83 -3.53 5.29 -6.73
N THR A 84 -2.61 4.50 -6.17
CA THR A 84 -2.26 4.57 -4.74
C THR A 84 -1.60 5.90 -4.42
N THR A 85 -0.68 6.38 -5.27
CA THR A 85 -0.05 7.70 -5.14
C THR A 85 -1.09 8.81 -5.11
N GLY A 86 -2.05 8.80 -6.05
CA GLY A 86 -3.11 9.80 -6.09
C GLY A 86 -4.03 9.80 -4.87
N LYS A 87 -4.41 8.61 -4.39
CA LYS A 87 -5.22 8.45 -3.16
C LYS A 87 -4.45 8.93 -1.93
N LEU A 88 -3.18 8.58 -1.81
CA LEU A 88 -2.33 8.99 -0.71
C LEU A 88 -2.12 10.50 -0.70
N ALA A 89 -1.84 11.11 -1.87
CA ALA A 89 -1.74 12.55 -2.00
C ALA A 89 -3.01 13.25 -1.49
N ARG A 90 -4.20 12.76 -1.87
CA ARG A 90 -5.46 13.32 -1.39
C ARG A 90 -5.61 13.24 0.13
N VAL A 91 -5.22 12.12 0.75
CA VAL A 91 -5.28 11.95 2.22
C VAL A 91 -4.33 12.93 2.91
N LEU A 92 -3.10 13.06 2.39
CA LEU A 92 -2.08 13.95 2.96
C LEU A 92 -2.47 15.43 2.80
N VAL A 93 -2.97 15.85 1.63
CA VAL A 93 -3.44 17.22 1.39
C VAL A 93 -4.66 17.55 2.28
N ALA A 94 -5.61 16.61 2.41
CA ALA A 94 -6.74 16.78 3.31
C ALA A 94 -6.32 16.89 4.79
N GLY A 95 -5.19 16.28 5.15
CA GLY A 95 -4.54 16.44 6.46
C GLY A 95 -3.68 17.71 6.60
N GLY A 96 -3.82 18.68 5.66
CA GLY A 96 -3.09 19.96 5.71
C GLY A 96 -1.63 19.89 5.29
N ARG A 97 -1.20 18.83 4.59
CA ARG A 97 0.17 18.69 4.10
C ARG A 97 0.35 19.35 2.74
N HIS A 98 1.48 19.98 2.52
CA HIS A 98 1.94 20.35 1.19
C HIS A 98 2.53 19.11 0.52
N VAL A 99 2.00 18.72 -0.64
CA VAL A 99 2.36 17.47 -1.32
C VAL A 99 2.86 17.77 -2.72
N VAL A 100 4.02 17.24 -3.04
CA VAL A 100 4.59 17.25 -4.40
C VAL A 100 4.70 15.81 -4.90
N LEU A 101 4.25 15.55 -6.13
CA LEU A 101 4.31 14.27 -6.79
C LEU A 101 5.37 14.32 -7.90
N GLY A 102 6.36 13.44 -7.86
CA GLY A 102 7.32 13.24 -8.94
C GLY A 102 6.84 12.16 -9.90
N ALA A 103 6.56 12.51 -11.17
CA ALA A 103 6.17 11.56 -12.21
C ALA A 103 7.40 10.89 -12.83
N ALA A 104 8.09 10.03 -12.07
CA ALA A 104 9.34 9.38 -12.48
C ALA A 104 9.16 8.18 -13.43
N ASP A 105 7.94 7.86 -13.85
CA ASP A 105 7.68 6.91 -14.95
C ASP A 105 7.79 7.62 -16.30
N THR A 106 9.01 7.98 -16.66
CA THR A 106 9.32 8.81 -17.82
C THR A 106 9.22 8.07 -19.16
N PHE A 107 9.17 6.73 -19.11
CA PHE A 107 9.04 5.89 -20.31
C PHE A 107 7.60 5.67 -20.77
N ARG A 108 6.61 6.10 -19.96
CA ARG A 108 5.19 5.94 -20.26
C ARG A 108 4.46 7.27 -20.10
N ALA A 109 4.35 8.02 -21.20
CA ALA A 109 3.68 9.32 -21.22
C ALA A 109 2.29 9.29 -20.56
N ALA A 110 1.48 8.26 -20.86
CA ALA A 110 0.15 8.08 -20.26
C ALA A 110 0.18 7.92 -18.72
N ALA A 111 1.25 7.37 -18.14
CA ALA A 111 1.37 7.24 -16.68
C ALA A 111 1.63 8.61 -16.03
N ALA A 112 2.46 9.44 -16.64
CA ALA A 112 2.72 10.81 -16.18
C ALA A 112 1.46 11.70 -16.30
N GLU A 113 0.69 11.58 -17.38
CA GLU A 113 -0.59 12.28 -17.54
C GLU A 113 -1.63 11.84 -16.50
N GLN A 114 -1.74 10.53 -16.27
CA GLN A 114 -2.63 9.98 -15.26
C GLN A 114 -2.27 10.51 -13.87
N LEU A 115 -0.99 10.56 -13.52
CA LEU A 115 -0.54 11.11 -12.23
C LEU A 115 -0.87 12.60 -12.14
N GLY A 116 -0.72 13.35 -13.24
CA GLY A 116 -1.13 14.75 -13.31
C GLY A 116 -2.61 14.97 -13.01
N THR A 117 -3.46 14.12 -13.58
CA THR A 117 -4.91 14.15 -13.30
C THR A 117 -5.20 13.87 -11.82
N TRP A 118 -4.52 12.90 -11.22
CA TRP A 118 -4.64 12.62 -9.79
C TRP A 118 -4.15 13.77 -8.93
N GLY A 119 -2.99 14.36 -9.25
CA GLY A 119 -2.44 15.51 -8.55
C GLY A 119 -3.40 16.70 -8.55
N ALA A 120 -3.92 17.07 -9.72
CA ALA A 120 -4.90 18.14 -9.84
C ALA A 120 -6.15 17.90 -8.98
N ARG A 121 -6.69 16.68 -8.98
CA ARG A 121 -7.85 16.30 -8.14
C ARG A 121 -7.54 16.29 -6.64
N ALA A 122 -6.31 15.99 -6.28
CA ALA A 122 -5.87 15.95 -4.89
C ALA A 122 -5.48 17.34 -4.34
N GLY A 123 -5.21 18.32 -5.22
CA GLY A 123 -4.63 19.61 -4.84
C GLY A 123 -3.11 19.51 -4.57
N ALA A 124 -2.44 18.55 -5.21
CA ALA A 124 -0.99 18.35 -5.10
C ALA A 124 -0.27 18.91 -6.33
N THR A 125 0.93 19.44 -6.14
CA THR A 125 1.82 19.84 -7.25
C THR A 125 2.39 18.60 -7.93
N VAL A 126 2.50 18.60 -9.27
CA VAL A 126 3.08 17.47 -10.02
C VAL A 126 4.27 17.93 -10.83
N ILE A 127 5.42 17.34 -10.55
CA ILE A 127 6.66 17.54 -11.31
C ILE A 127 6.77 16.43 -12.35
N ARG A 128 7.05 16.83 -13.60
CA ARG A 128 7.20 15.93 -14.75
C ARG A 128 8.45 16.29 -15.52
N GLY A 129 9.18 15.30 -15.97
CA GLY A 129 10.20 15.45 -17.00
C GLY A 129 9.63 15.25 -18.41
N PRO A 130 10.38 15.62 -19.45
CA PRO A 130 10.08 15.22 -20.81
C PRO A 130 10.09 13.70 -20.95
N GLU A 131 9.45 13.18 -22.01
CA GLU A 131 9.45 11.74 -22.29
C GLU A 131 10.91 11.24 -22.46
N GLY A 132 11.22 10.12 -21.80
CA GLY A 132 12.57 9.55 -21.78
C GLY A 132 13.58 10.28 -20.89
N ALA A 133 13.16 11.29 -20.10
CA ALA A 133 14.03 11.91 -19.12
C ALA A 133 14.54 10.90 -18.08
N ASP A 134 15.67 11.20 -17.46
CA ASP A 134 16.16 10.40 -16.36
C ASP A 134 15.18 10.43 -15.17
N PRO A 135 14.62 9.29 -14.76
CA PRO A 135 13.72 9.21 -13.59
C PRO A 135 14.29 9.80 -12.31
N ALA A 136 15.61 9.70 -12.12
CA ALA A 136 16.27 10.25 -10.94
C ALA A 136 16.25 11.78 -10.94
N SER A 137 16.39 12.42 -12.09
CA SER A 137 16.30 13.87 -12.20
C SER A 137 14.92 14.39 -11.85
N VAL A 138 13.86 13.71 -12.30
CA VAL A 138 12.46 14.06 -11.97
C VAL A 138 12.19 13.90 -10.48
N ALA A 139 12.70 12.82 -9.87
CA ALA A 139 12.57 12.59 -8.43
C ALA A 139 13.31 13.67 -7.63
N PHE A 140 14.51 14.03 -8.05
CA PHE A 140 15.31 15.09 -7.44
C PHE A 140 14.59 16.45 -7.49
N GLU A 141 14.09 16.85 -8.66
CA GLU A 141 13.32 18.09 -8.81
C GLU A 141 12.08 18.11 -7.93
N ALA A 142 11.37 16.98 -7.81
CA ALA A 142 10.20 16.88 -6.95
C ALA A 142 10.53 17.14 -5.49
N VAL A 143 11.68 16.66 -4.99
CA VAL A 143 12.15 16.92 -3.62
C VAL A 143 12.55 18.38 -3.44
N TYR A 144 13.19 18.98 -4.44
CA TYR A 144 13.62 20.38 -4.41
C TYR A 144 12.47 21.40 -4.50
N HIS A 145 11.31 20.99 -5.02
CA HIS A 145 10.12 21.85 -5.15
C HIS A 145 9.33 22.00 -3.84
N LEU A 146 9.72 21.30 -2.80
CA LEU A 146 9.12 21.47 -1.48
C LEU A 146 9.80 22.66 -0.77
N PRO A 147 9.00 23.55 -0.16
CA PRO A 147 9.52 24.68 0.59
C PRO A 147 10.29 24.25 1.84
#